data_b7d99208cd148748aa1b18bafc4be2a9
#
_entry.id   b7d99208cd148748aa1b18bafc4be2a9
#
_cell.length_a   1.000
_cell.length_b   1.000
_cell.length_c   1.000
_cell.angle_alpha   90.00
_cell.angle_beta   90.00
_cell.angle_gamma   90.00
#
_symmetry.space_group_name_H-M   'P 1'
#
loop_
_entity.id
_entity.type
_entity.pdbx_description
1 polymer ?
#
loop_
_entity_poly.entity_id
_entity_poly.type
_entity_poly.pdbx_seq_one_letter_code
_entity_poly.pdbx_strand_id
1 'polypeptide(L)'
;MRGILIEKPLQLQTIQHGVKRSTSSSYKYLDALTTAFVVILLVSNLIAQKVCLFGPYSIGAWSIGPFAVSGAILLFPITYIFADVFTEVYGYSASRRAIWLGFFGTALLYVMGAIVIALPSAPAWHNQEAFSTVFGFIPRILAASLIAFWAGEFANSYTLARLKLVTNGRKLWTRTIGSTVVGQAVDTILVISLTFGGIYPVRTLLNIIATGYALKVGYEVIATPLPYLVINWLKRAEHSDAFDRYANFNPFSFAEKSGPDA
;
A
#
# COMPACT_ATOMS: atom_id res chain seq x y z
N MET A 1 -0.60 -84.25 27.21
CA MET A 1 0.34 -83.14 27.54
C MET A 1 -0.06 -81.97 26.71
N ARG A 2 -0.67 -80.97 27.35
CA ARG A 2 -1.15 -79.71 26.66
C ARG A 2 -0.06 -78.71 26.65
N GLY A 3 0.38 -78.25 25.43
CA GLY A 3 1.32 -77.17 25.24
C GLY A 3 0.62 -75.84 25.44
N ILE A 4 1.15 -75.00 26.30
CA ILE A 4 0.71 -73.64 26.62
C ILE A 4 1.23 -72.71 25.52
N LEU A 5 0.27 -72.12 24.78
CA LEU A 5 0.57 -71.03 23.85
C LEU A 5 0.78 -69.75 24.66
N ILE A 6 2.01 -69.21 24.60
CA ILE A 6 2.38 -67.92 25.16
C ILE A 6 1.93 -66.85 24.18
N GLU A 7 0.89 -66.12 24.52
CA GLU A 7 0.49 -64.88 23.78
C GLU A 7 1.58 -63.79 23.91
N LYS A 8 2.01 -63.27 22.78
CA LYS A 8 2.86 -62.11 22.72
C LYS A 8 2.03 -60.82 23.08
N PRO A 9 2.55 -59.96 23.95
CA PRO A 9 1.84 -58.73 24.25
C PRO A 9 1.84 -57.78 23.02
N LEU A 10 0.63 -57.26 22.71
CA LEU A 10 0.43 -56.18 21.72
C LEU A 10 1.28 -54.98 22.14
N GLN A 11 2.26 -54.66 21.33
CA GLN A 11 2.93 -53.38 21.43
C GLN A 11 1.95 -52.28 20.98
N LEU A 12 1.45 -51.51 21.93
CA LEU A 12 0.80 -50.23 21.70
C LEU A 12 1.82 -49.27 21.01
N GLN A 13 1.76 -49.20 19.69
CA GLN A 13 2.40 -48.12 18.97
C GLN A 13 1.69 -46.83 19.36
N THR A 14 2.32 -46.08 20.26
CA THR A 14 1.97 -44.71 20.55
C THR A 14 2.14 -43.91 19.26
N ILE A 15 1.02 -43.64 18.59
CA ILE A 15 0.99 -42.71 17.47
C ILE A 15 1.28 -41.33 18.06
N GLN A 16 2.55 -40.95 18.11
CA GLN A 16 2.94 -39.58 18.28
C GLN A 16 2.55 -38.83 16.99
N HIS A 17 1.31 -38.33 16.96
CA HIS A 17 0.99 -37.23 16.07
C HIS A 17 1.83 -36.04 16.51
N GLY A 18 3.06 -35.98 16.01
CA GLY A 18 3.84 -34.77 15.97
C GLY A 18 3.02 -33.76 15.17
N VAL A 19 2.36 -32.86 15.88
CA VAL A 19 1.87 -31.60 15.30
C VAL A 19 3.11 -30.92 14.70
N LYS A 20 3.35 -31.15 13.40
CA LYS A 20 4.26 -30.33 12.62
C LYS A 20 3.71 -28.91 12.75
N ARG A 21 4.19 -28.14 13.71
CA ARG A 21 4.07 -26.71 13.68
C ARG A 21 4.67 -26.31 12.33
N SER A 22 3.80 -25.93 11.40
CA SER A 22 4.20 -25.16 10.24
C SER A 22 5.06 -24.03 10.80
N THR A 23 6.35 -24.09 10.60
CA THR A 23 7.24 -22.95 10.78
C THR A 23 6.83 -21.99 9.68
N SER A 24 5.84 -21.12 9.98
CA SER A 24 5.65 -19.93 9.18
C SER A 24 7.01 -19.27 9.10
N SER A 25 7.57 -19.20 7.92
CA SER A 25 8.81 -18.48 7.66
C SER A 25 8.58 -17.07 8.20
N SER A 26 9.11 -16.79 9.39
CA SER A 26 8.97 -15.49 10.03
C SER A 26 9.89 -14.55 9.27
N TYR A 27 9.32 -13.74 8.39
CA TYR A 27 10.05 -12.68 7.71
C TYR A 27 10.63 -11.71 8.73
N LYS A 28 11.92 -11.44 8.61
CA LYS A 28 12.65 -10.61 9.58
C LYS A 28 12.19 -9.14 9.58
N TYR A 29 11.88 -8.59 8.40
CA TYR A 29 11.60 -7.16 8.25
C TYR A 29 10.13 -6.85 7.95
N LEU A 30 9.27 -7.83 7.67
CA LEU A 30 7.89 -7.60 7.23
C LEU A 30 7.07 -6.76 8.20
N ASP A 31 7.13 -7.07 9.50
CA ASP A 31 6.35 -6.35 10.51
C ASP A 31 6.85 -4.91 10.69
N ALA A 32 8.17 -4.71 10.67
CA ALA A 32 8.77 -3.38 10.74
C ALA A 32 8.41 -2.54 9.51
N LEU A 33 8.47 -3.14 8.32
CA LEU A 33 8.09 -2.47 7.07
C LEU A 33 6.60 -2.15 7.03
N THR A 34 5.74 -3.06 7.47
CA THR A 34 4.28 -2.82 7.54
C THR A 34 3.97 -1.67 8.50
N THR A 35 4.61 -1.65 9.67
CA THR A 35 4.46 -0.56 10.63
C THR A 35 4.95 0.76 10.04
N ALA A 36 6.15 0.77 9.44
CA ALA A 36 6.71 1.96 8.81
C ALA A 36 5.80 2.48 7.68
N PHE A 37 5.26 1.61 6.84
CA PHE A 37 4.31 1.97 5.79
C PHE A 37 3.08 2.68 6.35
N VAL A 38 2.43 2.09 7.36
CA VAL A 38 1.23 2.70 7.97
C VAL A 38 1.56 4.07 8.59
N VAL A 39 2.65 4.17 9.33
CA VAL A 39 3.08 5.44 9.95
C VAL A 39 3.36 6.50 8.89
N ILE A 40 4.12 6.16 7.85
CA ILE A 40 4.47 7.08 6.76
C ILE A 40 3.20 7.51 6.01
N LEU A 41 2.27 6.60 5.78
CA LEU A 41 1.00 6.90 5.14
C LEU A 41 0.17 7.90 5.97
N LEU A 42 0.05 7.69 7.29
CA LEU A 42 -0.66 8.60 8.19
C LEU A 42 0.00 9.99 8.24
N VAL A 43 1.32 10.05 8.39
CA VAL A 43 2.09 11.30 8.38
C VAL A 43 1.92 12.01 7.04
N SER A 44 2.02 11.28 5.93
CA SER A 44 1.84 11.82 4.59
C SER A 44 0.47 12.49 4.42
N ASN A 45 -0.59 11.86 4.91
CA ASN A 45 -1.95 12.43 4.88
C ASN A 45 -2.06 13.73 5.69
N LEU A 46 -1.43 13.80 6.86
CA LEU A 46 -1.44 15.01 7.69
C LEU A 46 -0.69 16.17 7.04
N ILE A 47 0.53 15.93 6.55
CA ILE A 47 1.35 16.99 5.92
C ILE A 47 0.85 17.38 4.52
N ALA A 48 0.01 16.54 3.89
CA ALA A 48 -0.60 16.81 2.59
C ALA A 48 -1.45 18.09 2.59
N GLN A 49 -1.97 18.50 3.74
CA GLN A 49 -2.79 19.69 3.90
C GLN A 49 -2.05 20.98 3.59
N LYS A 50 -0.73 20.99 3.78
CA LYS A 50 0.09 22.15 3.46
C LYS A 50 0.43 22.17 1.98
N VAL A 51 0.00 23.22 1.28
CA VAL A 51 0.51 23.53 -0.07
C VAL A 51 1.79 24.34 0.05
N CYS A 52 2.85 23.82 -0.55
CA CYS A 52 4.16 24.46 -0.62
C CYS A 52 4.36 25.07 -2.02
N LEU A 53 5.00 26.22 -2.08
CA LEU A 53 5.29 26.92 -3.33
C LEU A 53 6.82 26.94 -3.56
N PHE A 54 7.24 26.44 -4.71
CA PHE A 54 8.65 26.44 -5.13
C PHE A 54 8.83 27.31 -6.38
N GLY A 55 9.80 28.20 -6.34
CA GLY A 55 10.07 29.14 -7.41
C GLY A 55 9.27 30.45 -7.28
N PRO A 56 9.24 31.29 -8.34
CA PRO A 56 9.80 31.00 -9.66
C PRO A 56 11.33 30.93 -9.70
N TYR A 57 11.86 30.08 -10.58
CA TYR A 57 13.29 29.97 -10.82
C TYR A 57 13.63 30.68 -12.13
N SER A 58 14.54 31.63 -12.09
CA SER A 58 15.01 32.37 -13.30
C SER A 58 16.27 31.72 -13.86
N ILE A 59 16.19 31.26 -15.10
CA ILE A 59 17.32 30.74 -15.86
C ILE A 59 17.48 31.65 -17.09
N GLY A 60 18.34 32.67 -16.96
CA GLY A 60 18.48 33.71 -17.99
C GLY A 60 17.20 34.53 -18.19
N ALA A 61 16.68 34.55 -19.40
CA ALA A 61 15.43 35.24 -19.73
C ALA A 61 14.16 34.40 -19.45
N TRP A 62 14.30 33.12 -19.02
CA TRP A 62 13.19 32.21 -18.79
C TRP A 62 12.86 32.14 -17.32
N SER A 63 11.58 32.29 -16.99
CA SER A 63 11.05 32.05 -15.65
C SER A 63 10.28 30.74 -15.63
N ILE A 64 10.68 29.81 -14.76
CA ILE A 64 10.07 28.48 -14.60
C ILE A 64 9.41 28.41 -13.22
N GLY A 65 8.13 28.06 -13.17
CA GLY A 65 7.32 28.08 -11.96
C GLY A 65 6.49 29.36 -11.82
N PRO A 66 5.91 29.61 -10.65
CA PRO A 66 6.03 28.83 -9.42
C PRO A 66 5.31 27.47 -9.50
N PHE A 67 5.84 26.46 -8.76
CA PHE A 67 5.24 25.14 -8.63
C PHE A 67 4.57 25.01 -7.27
N ALA A 68 3.25 24.82 -7.27
CA ALA A 68 2.49 24.53 -6.07
C ALA A 68 2.38 23.01 -5.89
N VAL A 69 2.90 22.49 -4.79
CA VAL A 69 2.89 21.06 -4.49
C VAL A 69 2.40 20.81 -3.07
N SER A 70 1.76 19.68 -2.84
CA SER A 70 1.39 19.23 -1.49
C SER A 70 2.64 18.87 -0.69
N GLY A 71 2.63 19.13 0.64
CA GLY A 71 3.71 18.72 1.53
C GLY A 71 3.98 17.21 1.54
N ALA A 72 2.99 16.41 1.17
CA ALA A 72 3.12 14.96 1.04
C ALA A 72 4.13 14.53 -0.05
N ILE A 73 4.55 15.43 -0.95
CA ILE A 73 5.56 15.13 -2.00
C ILE A 73 6.86 14.57 -1.42
N LEU A 74 7.17 14.90 -0.17
CA LEU A 74 8.36 14.40 0.52
C LEU A 74 8.28 12.89 0.83
N LEU A 75 7.07 12.37 1.04
CA LEU A 75 6.84 10.99 1.48
C LEU A 75 6.23 10.09 0.40
N PHE A 76 5.61 10.63 -0.63
CA PHE A 76 5.02 9.84 -1.73
C PHE A 76 5.99 8.83 -2.36
N PRO A 77 7.27 9.18 -2.63
CA PRO A 77 8.21 8.20 -3.18
C PRO A 77 8.35 6.97 -2.31
N ILE A 78 8.35 7.19 -1.00
CA ILE A 78 8.54 6.13 -0.02
C ILE A 78 7.32 5.20 0.02
N THR A 79 6.10 5.76 -0.03
CA THR A 79 4.87 4.95 -0.02
C THR A 79 4.76 4.03 -1.24
N TYR A 80 5.14 4.49 -2.42
CA TYR A 80 5.16 3.67 -3.64
C TYR A 80 6.20 2.54 -3.56
N ILE A 81 7.38 2.82 -3.00
CA ILE A 81 8.40 1.78 -2.78
C ILE A 81 7.85 0.67 -1.89
N PHE A 82 7.10 0.99 -0.84
CA PHE A 82 6.51 -0.01 0.03
C PHE A 82 5.52 -0.93 -0.69
N ALA A 83 4.65 -0.40 -1.54
CA ALA A 83 3.68 -1.18 -2.31
C ALA A 83 4.38 -2.23 -3.18
N ASP A 84 5.41 -1.82 -3.90
CA ASP A 84 6.22 -2.70 -4.74
C ASP A 84 7.01 -3.73 -3.90
N VAL A 85 7.60 -3.31 -2.78
CA VAL A 85 8.34 -4.17 -1.85
C VAL A 85 7.44 -5.27 -1.30
N PHE A 86 6.25 -4.93 -0.80
CA PHE A 86 5.33 -5.95 -0.27
C PHE A 86 4.98 -6.98 -1.31
N THR A 87 4.64 -6.57 -2.53
CA THR A 87 4.23 -7.49 -3.58
C THR A 87 5.41 -8.31 -4.14
N GLU A 88 6.56 -7.68 -4.38
CA GLU A 88 7.70 -8.35 -5.01
C GLU A 88 8.48 -9.26 -4.07
N VAL A 89 8.62 -8.91 -2.80
CA VAL A 89 9.43 -9.67 -1.84
C VAL A 89 8.58 -10.65 -1.05
N TYR A 90 7.42 -10.19 -0.57
CA TYR A 90 6.57 -10.92 0.38
C TYR A 90 5.30 -11.49 -0.24
N GLY A 91 4.98 -11.08 -1.49
CA GLY A 91 3.82 -11.54 -2.24
C GLY A 91 2.55 -10.75 -2.00
N TYR A 92 1.53 -11.04 -2.84
CA TYR A 92 0.26 -10.33 -2.84
C TYR A 92 -0.50 -10.39 -1.49
N SER A 93 -0.40 -11.50 -0.76
CA SER A 93 -1.06 -11.64 0.55
C SER A 93 -0.53 -10.65 1.58
N ALA A 94 0.79 -10.43 1.62
CA ALA A 94 1.41 -9.43 2.51
C ALA A 94 1.04 -8.01 2.09
N SER A 95 1.08 -7.72 0.78
CA SER A 95 0.64 -6.43 0.23
C SER A 95 -0.81 -6.13 0.59
N ARG A 96 -1.71 -7.08 0.38
CA ARG A 96 -3.12 -6.97 0.76
C ARG A 96 -3.32 -6.62 2.24
N ARG A 97 -2.58 -7.31 3.13
CA ARG A 97 -2.64 -7.02 4.57
C ARG A 97 -2.17 -5.59 4.88
N ALA A 98 -1.07 -5.16 4.28
CA ALA A 98 -0.53 -3.80 4.45
C ALA A 98 -1.52 -2.74 3.94
N ILE A 99 -2.14 -2.94 2.77
CA ILE A 99 -3.14 -2.04 2.19
C ILE A 99 -4.34 -1.88 3.14
N TRP A 100 -4.88 -2.99 3.67
CA TRP A 100 -5.98 -2.93 4.61
C TRP A 100 -5.61 -2.23 5.92
N LEU A 101 -4.42 -2.48 6.46
CA LEU A 101 -3.94 -1.78 7.66
C LEU A 101 -3.78 -0.27 7.41
N GLY A 102 -3.24 0.10 6.26
CA GLY A 102 -3.15 1.51 5.84
C GLY A 102 -4.52 2.15 5.69
N PHE A 103 -5.45 1.47 5.03
CA PHE A 103 -6.84 1.94 4.87
C PHE A 103 -7.53 2.18 6.21
N PHE A 104 -7.53 1.18 7.09
CA PHE A 104 -8.17 1.33 8.41
C PHE A 104 -7.46 2.34 9.30
N GLY A 105 -6.12 2.41 9.27
CA GLY A 105 -5.37 3.44 9.99
C GLY A 105 -5.75 4.85 9.53
N THR A 106 -5.83 5.06 8.22
CA THR A 106 -6.22 6.36 7.64
C THR A 106 -7.67 6.68 7.95
N ALA A 107 -8.58 5.71 7.81
CA ALA A 107 -9.99 5.89 8.16
C ALA A 107 -10.17 6.27 9.65
N LEU A 108 -9.43 5.59 10.54
CA LEU A 108 -9.43 5.89 11.97
C LEU A 108 -8.95 7.31 12.26
N LEU A 109 -7.83 7.73 11.63
CA LEU A 109 -7.30 9.10 11.77
C LEU A 109 -8.37 10.15 11.43
N TYR A 110 -9.07 9.94 10.33
CA TYR A 110 -10.08 10.88 9.85
C TYR A 110 -11.34 10.88 10.72
N VAL A 111 -11.86 9.71 11.09
CA VAL A 111 -13.04 9.59 11.95
C VAL A 111 -12.78 10.22 13.30
N MET A 112 -11.61 9.92 13.91
CA MET A 112 -11.26 10.51 15.20
C MET A 112 -11.01 12.02 15.10
N GLY A 113 -10.38 12.50 14.03
CA GLY A 113 -10.24 13.93 13.75
C GLY A 113 -11.58 14.64 13.70
N ALA A 114 -12.54 14.09 12.93
CA ALA A 114 -13.90 14.66 12.83
C ALA A 114 -14.65 14.66 14.17
N ILE A 115 -14.54 13.58 14.95
CA ILE A 115 -15.14 13.49 16.29
C ILE A 115 -14.57 14.58 17.20
N VAL A 116 -13.24 14.70 17.26
CA VAL A 116 -12.57 15.66 18.15
C VAL A 116 -12.89 17.11 17.75
N ILE A 117 -13.00 17.41 16.45
CA ILE A 117 -13.45 18.74 15.97
C ILE A 117 -14.86 19.08 16.45
N ALA A 118 -15.75 18.08 16.49
CA ALA A 118 -17.14 18.27 16.91
C ALA A 118 -17.33 18.40 18.44
N LEU A 119 -16.30 18.04 19.24
CA LEU A 119 -16.36 18.22 20.70
C LEU A 119 -16.27 19.70 21.09
N PRO A 120 -16.99 20.11 22.18
CA PRO A 120 -16.91 21.47 22.65
C PRO A 120 -15.48 21.82 23.13
N SER A 121 -14.99 22.95 22.66
CA SER A 121 -13.65 23.45 23.04
C SER A 121 -13.62 23.97 24.47
N ALA A 122 -12.53 23.72 25.19
CA ALA A 122 -12.31 24.34 26.49
C ALA A 122 -12.16 25.87 26.35
N PRO A 123 -12.58 26.68 27.35
CA PRO A 123 -12.48 28.15 27.28
C PRO A 123 -11.07 28.69 27.01
N ALA A 124 -10.04 27.98 27.43
CA ALA A 124 -8.64 28.35 27.22
C ALA A 124 -8.08 27.85 25.86
N TRP A 125 -8.86 27.14 25.06
CA TRP A 125 -8.45 26.63 23.76
C TRP A 125 -8.74 27.64 22.65
N HIS A 126 -7.71 28.29 22.11
CA HIS A 126 -7.84 29.32 21.08
C HIS A 126 -7.46 28.85 19.66
N ASN A 127 -7.06 27.57 19.51
CA ASN A 127 -6.52 27.03 18.24
C ASN A 127 -7.49 26.13 17.49
N GLN A 128 -8.81 26.27 17.71
CA GLN A 128 -9.82 25.41 17.09
C GLN A 128 -9.81 25.52 15.56
N GLU A 129 -9.63 26.71 15.00
CA GLU A 129 -9.59 26.93 13.55
C GLU A 129 -8.35 26.26 12.93
N ALA A 130 -7.17 26.41 13.56
CA ALA A 130 -5.95 25.74 13.11
C ALA A 130 -6.07 24.22 13.17
N PHE A 131 -6.66 23.70 14.25
CA PHE A 131 -6.91 22.27 14.40
C PHE A 131 -7.87 21.76 13.34
N SER A 132 -8.98 22.48 13.10
CA SER A 132 -9.98 22.16 12.06
C SER A 132 -9.38 22.23 10.66
N THR A 133 -8.44 23.14 10.41
CA THR A 133 -7.76 23.24 9.12
C THR A 133 -6.90 22.01 8.84
N VAL A 134 -6.24 21.45 9.86
CA VAL A 134 -5.37 20.28 9.70
C VAL A 134 -6.16 18.98 9.65
N PHE A 135 -7.20 18.83 10.47
CA PHE A 135 -7.96 17.57 10.61
C PHE A 135 -9.36 17.62 9.96
N GLY A 136 -9.83 18.81 9.57
CA GLY A 136 -11.16 19.03 8.99
C GLY A 136 -11.20 18.76 7.50
N PHE A 137 -11.19 17.49 7.14
CA PHE A 137 -11.33 17.09 5.74
C PHE A 137 -12.77 17.26 5.28
N ILE A 138 -12.96 17.77 4.08
CA ILE A 138 -14.29 17.73 3.44
C ILE A 138 -14.66 16.25 3.27
N PRO A 139 -15.78 15.79 3.86
CA PRO A 139 -16.11 14.34 3.89
C PRO A 139 -16.10 13.66 2.54
N ARG A 140 -16.48 14.38 1.48
CA ARG A 140 -16.49 13.89 0.11
C ARG A 140 -15.05 13.61 -0.42
N ILE A 141 -14.12 14.53 -0.18
CA ILE A 141 -12.71 14.38 -0.60
C ILE A 141 -12.09 13.21 0.14
N LEU A 142 -12.40 13.09 1.41
CA LEU A 142 -11.94 12.01 2.26
C LEU A 142 -12.42 10.65 1.76
N ALA A 143 -13.71 10.47 1.57
CA ALA A 143 -14.28 9.24 1.06
C ALA A 143 -13.68 8.88 -0.33
N ALA A 144 -13.57 9.89 -1.21
CA ALA A 144 -12.97 9.73 -2.51
C ALA A 144 -11.51 9.25 -2.43
N SER A 145 -10.71 9.86 -1.54
CA SER A 145 -9.29 9.52 -1.35
C SER A 145 -9.11 8.11 -0.78
N LEU A 146 -9.94 7.72 0.20
CA LEU A 146 -9.89 6.36 0.77
C LEU A 146 -10.25 5.29 -0.26
N ILE A 147 -11.32 5.51 -1.04
CA ILE A 147 -11.75 4.59 -2.08
C ILE A 147 -10.69 4.48 -3.19
N ALA A 148 -10.15 5.63 -3.62
CA ALA A 148 -9.14 5.69 -4.66
C ALA A 148 -7.85 5.02 -4.23
N PHE A 149 -7.34 5.32 -3.02
CA PHE A 149 -6.17 4.67 -2.44
C PHE A 149 -6.35 3.15 -2.39
N TRP A 150 -7.44 2.68 -1.81
CA TRP A 150 -7.72 1.26 -1.69
C TRP A 150 -7.76 0.57 -3.07
N ALA A 151 -8.53 1.10 -4.01
CA ALA A 151 -8.67 0.53 -5.34
C ALA A 151 -7.37 0.61 -6.15
N GLY A 152 -6.65 1.74 -6.06
CA GLY A 152 -5.38 1.97 -6.75
C GLY A 152 -4.28 1.03 -6.26
N GLU A 153 -4.12 0.89 -4.95
CA GLU A 153 -3.12 -0.01 -4.35
C GLU A 153 -3.39 -1.49 -4.67
N PHE A 154 -4.67 -1.90 -4.64
CA PHE A 154 -5.01 -3.26 -5.06
C PHE A 154 -4.79 -3.49 -6.56
N ALA A 155 -5.11 -2.52 -7.41
CA ALA A 155 -4.85 -2.60 -8.85
C ALA A 155 -3.34 -2.68 -9.12
N ASN A 156 -2.52 -1.88 -8.44
CA ASN A 156 -1.06 -1.93 -8.51
C ASN A 156 -0.53 -3.31 -8.09
N SER A 157 -0.84 -3.75 -6.88
CA SER A 157 -0.35 -5.02 -6.32
C SER A 157 -0.79 -6.24 -7.13
N TYR A 158 -2.06 -6.25 -7.58
CA TYR A 158 -2.57 -7.30 -8.47
C TYR A 158 -1.80 -7.35 -9.79
N THR A 159 -1.63 -6.19 -10.43
CA THR A 159 -0.92 -6.09 -11.71
C THR A 159 0.53 -6.51 -11.57
N LEU A 160 1.23 -6.06 -10.51
CA LEU A 160 2.61 -6.43 -10.23
C LEU A 160 2.76 -7.94 -10.06
N ALA A 161 1.92 -8.56 -9.22
CA ALA A 161 1.95 -10.00 -8.99
C ALA A 161 1.67 -10.79 -10.28
N ARG A 162 0.69 -10.37 -11.09
CA ARG A 162 0.38 -11.01 -12.38
C ARG A 162 1.51 -10.85 -13.39
N LEU A 163 2.08 -9.66 -13.51
CA LEU A 163 3.23 -9.42 -14.38
C LEU A 163 4.46 -10.23 -13.95
N LYS A 164 4.66 -10.45 -12.64
CA LYS A 164 5.73 -11.30 -12.13
C LYS A 164 5.58 -12.75 -12.60
N LEU A 165 4.36 -13.28 -12.56
CA LEU A 165 4.07 -14.63 -13.07
C LEU A 165 4.31 -14.73 -14.58
N VAL A 166 3.80 -13.79 -15.37
CA VAL A 166 3.93 -13.76 -16.83
C VAL A 166 5.39 -13.62 -17.26
N THR A 167 6.17 -12.81 -16.56
CA THR A 167 7.59 -12.57 -16.87
C THR A 167 8.54 -13.60 -16.26
N ASN A 168 8.02 -14.59 -15.52
CA ASN A 168 8.81 -15.55 -14.74
C ASN A 168 9.88 -14.87 -13.87
N GLY A 169 9.50 -13.77 -13.22
CA GLY A 169 10.40 -13.00 -12.36
C GLY A 169 11.44 -12.15 -13.08
N ARG A 170 11.47 -12.15 -14.41
CA ARG A 170 12.43 -11.34 -15.21
C ARG A 170 11.93 -9.92 -15.36
N LYS A 171 12.88 -8.98 -15.66
CA LYS A 171 12.58 -7.57 -16.00
C LYS A 171 11.75 -6.85 -14.92
N LEU A 172 12.27 -6.73 -13.72
CA LEU A 172 11.62 -6.06 -12.59
C LEU A 172 11.06 -4.67 -12.97
N TRP A 173 11.83 -3.86 -13.72
CA TRP A 173 11.44 -2.51 -14.12
C TRP A 173 10.14 -2.46 -14.94
N THR A 174 9.89 -3.44 -15.81
CA THR A 174 8.65 -3.48 -16.61
C THR A 174 7.45 -3.81 -15.74
N ARG A 175 7.66 -4.55 -14.66
CA ARG A 175 6.59 -4.92 -13.72
C ARG A 175 6.23 -3.76 -12.81
N THR A 176 7.23 -3.09 -12.23
CA THR A 176 7.02 -1.93 -11.37
C THR A 176 6.35 -0.79 -12.16
N ILE A 177 6.93 -0.39 -13.29
CA ILE A 177 6.32 0.66 -14.13
C ILE A 177 4.93 0.23 -14.64
N GLY A 178 4.77 -1.02 -15.08
CA GLY A 178 3.49 -1.51 -15.60
C GLY A 178 2.39 -1.54 -14.53
N SER A 179 2.71 -1.96 -13.31
CA SER A 179 1.76 -1.95 -12.18
C SER A 179 1.40 -0.54 -11.75
N THR A 180 2.37 0.37 -11.70
CA THR A 180 2.17 1.77 -11.41
C THR A 180 1.24 2.45 -12.41
N VAL A 181 1.47 2.24 -13.71
CA VAL A 181 0.61 2.78 -14.77
C VAL A 181 -0.87 2.41 -14.50
N VAL A 182 -1.13 1.15 -14.14
CA VAL A 182 -2.50 0.67 -13.84
C VAL A 182 -3.01 1.22 -12.52
N GLY A 183 -2.22 1.13 -11.45
CA GLY A 183 -2.61 1.59 -10.10
C GLY A 183 -2.91 3.09 -10.07
N GLN A 184 -2.02 3.89 -10.67
CA GLN A 184 -2.19 5.35 -10.74
C GLN A 184 -3.36 5.77 -11.64
N ALA A 185 -3.66 5.01 -12.70
CA ALA A 185 -4.85 5.28 -13.51
C ALA A 185 -6.12 5.10 -12.68
N VAL A 186 -6.24 3.97 -11.96
CA VAL A 186 -7.39 3.68 -11.09
C VAL A 186 -7.52 4.73 -9.99
N ASP A 187 -6.43 5.01 -9.26
CA ASP A 187 -6.42 6.00 -8.18
C ASP A 187 -6.85 7.39 -8.71
N THR A 188 -6.20 7.88 -9.76
CA THR A 188 -6.44 9.24 -10.26
C THR A 188 -7.84 9.41 -10.84
N ILE A 189 -8.33 8.42 -11.60
CA ILE A 189 -9.69 8.46 -12.14
C ILE A 189 -10.70 8.50 -11.00
N LEU A 190 -10.55 7.63 -10.00
CA LEU A 190 -11.49 7.56 -8.88
C LEU A 190 -11.45 8.81 -8.01
N VAL A 191 -10.27 9.26 -7.57
CA VAL A 191 -10.17 10.42 -6.67
C VAL A 191 -10.72 11.68 -7.34
N ILE A 192 -10.38 11.94 -8.59
CA ILE A 192 -10.85 13.14 -9.30
C ILE A 192 -12.35 13.06 -9.61
N SER A 193 -12.83 11.91 -10.10
CA SER A 193 -14.24 11.73 -10.44
C SER A 193 -15.15 11.79 -9.21
N LEU A 194 -14.77 11.16 -8.12
CA LEU A 194 -15.55 11.16 -6.87
C LEU A 194 -15.51 12.52 -6.17
N THR A 195 -14.35 13.20 -6.18
CA THR A 195 -14.18 14.51 -5.56
C THR A 195 -14.93 15.61 -6.32
N PHE A 196 -14.73 15.68 -7.62
CA PHE A 196 -15.12 16.82 -8.45
C PHE A 196 -16.25 16.53 -9.44
N GLY A 197 -16.71 15.27 -9.54
CA GLY A 197 -17.82 14.88 -10.39
C GLY A 197 -19.10 15.64 -10.03
N GLY A 198 -19.77 16.19 -11.05
CA GLY A 198 -20.93 17.08 -10.88
C GLY A 198 -20.60 18.53 -10.46
N ILE A 199 -19.34 18.85 -10.14
CA ILE A 199 -18.89 20.21 -9.81
C ILE A 199 -18.27 20.88 -11.06
N TYR A 200 -17.39 20.16 -11.75
CA TYR A 200 -16.72 20.67 -12.95
C TYR A 200 -17.26 20.00 -14.23
N PRO A 201 -17.20 20.72 -15.37
CA PRO A 201 -17.49 20.12 -16.68
C PRO A 201 -16.58 18.91 -16.97
N VAL A 202 -17.10 17.92 -17.68
CA VAL A 202 -16.36 16.67 -18.02
C VAL A 202 -15.01 16.97 -18.68
N ARG A 203 -14.93 17.96 -19.56
CA ARG A 203 -13.67 18.36 -20.22
C ARG A 203 -12.59 18.80 -19.22
N THR A 204 -13.00 19.55 -18.18
CA THR A 204 -12.10 19.98 -17.10
C THR A 204 -11.65 18.80 -16.27
N LEU A 205 -12.57 17.87 -15.92
CA LEU A 205 -12.21 16.65 -15.19
C LEU A 205 -11.22 15.79 -15.94
N LEU A 206 -11.44 15.57 -17.25
CA LEU A 206 -10.52 14.81 -18.09
C LEU A 206 -9.13 15.45 -18.16
N ASN A 207 -9.05 16.78 -18.22
CA ASN A 207 -7.78 17.48 -18.20
C ASN A 207 -7.05 17.31 -16.87
N ILE A 208 -7.76 17.45 -15.73
CA ILE A 208 -7.17 17.25 -14.40
C ILE A 208 -6.68 15.80 -14.25
N ILE A 209 -7.49 14.82 -14.69
CA ILE A 209 -7.11 13.39 -14.66
C ILE A 209 -5.85 13.16 -15.50
N ALA A 210 -5.84 13.61 -16.75
CA ALA A 210 -4.71 13.40 -17.67
C ALA A 210 -3.42 14.04 -17.15
N THR A 211 -3.49 15.28 -16.67
CA THR A 211 -2.33 16.00 -16.14
C THR A 211 -1.83 15.37 -14.84
N GLY A 212 -2.73 15.10 -13.89
CA GLY A 212 -2.36 14.49 -12.61
C GLY A 212 -1.78 13.08 -12.78
N TYR A 213 -2.38 12.28 -13.67
CA TYR A 213 -1.89 10.96 -14.03
C TYR A 213 -0.49 11.01 -14.66
N ALA A 214 -0.31 11.88 -15.67
CA ALA A 214 0.98 12.02 -16.34
C ALA A 214 2.10 12.44 -15.38
N LEU A 215 1.83 13.37 -14.47
CA LEU A 215 2.79 13.81 -13.45
C LEU A 215 3.14 12.69 -12.47
N LYS A 216 2.15 11.94 -11.97
CA LYS A 216 2.37 10.84 -11.04
C LYS A 216 3.21 9.73 -11.68
N VAL A 217 2.81 9.28 -12.88
CA VAL A 217 3.54 8.22 -13.61
C VAL A 217 4.94 8.70 -14.00
N GLY A 218 5.08 9.92 -14.50
CA GLY A 218 6.38 10.50 -14.86
C GLY A 218 7.34 10.56 -13.68
N TYR A 219 6.84 10.99 -12.51
CA TYR A 219 7.61 11.01 -11.28
C TYR A 219 8.07 9.58 -10.89
N GLU A 220 7.21 8.62 -10.94
CA GLU A 220 7.51 7.24 -10.53
C GLU A 220 8.47 6.53 -11.47
N VAL A 221 8.38 6.79 -12.78
CA VAL A 221 9.37 6.32 -13.76
C VAL A 221 10.78 6.86 -13.42
N ILE A 222 10.88 8.13 -13.03
CA ILE A 222 12.15 8.75 -12.61
C ILE A 222 12.65 8.13 -11.30
N ALA A 223 11.73 7.84 -10.35
CA ALA A 223 12.05 7.26 -9.05
C ALA A 223 12.34 5.74 -9.10
N THR A 224 11.99 5.04 -10.18
CA THR A 224 12.10 3.57 -10.33
C THR A 224 13.46 2.96 -9.92
N PRO A 225 14.63 3.59 -10.12
CA PRO A 225 15.89 3.01 -9.64
C PRO A 225 15.92 2.73 -8.13
N LEU A 226 15.21 3.52 -7.33
CA LEU A 226 15.21 3.39 -5.86
C LEU A 226 14.48 2.13 -5.37
N PRO A 227 13.20 1.85 -5.78
CA PRO A 227 12.56 0.57 -5.51
C PRO A 227 13.41 -0.62 -5.90
N TYR A 228 14.09 -0.55 -7.05
CA TYR A 228 14.93 -1.62 -7.55
C TYR A 228 16.05 -1.99 -6.57
N LEU A 229 16.73 -1.00 -6.02
CA LEU A 229 17.78 -1.22 -5.03
C LEU A 229 17.24 -1.85 -3.74
N VAL A 230 16.13 -1.31 -3.23
CA VAL A 230 15.50 -1.77 -1.99
C VAL A 230 14.99 -3.22 -2.15
N ILE A 231 14.27 -3.52 -3.21
CA ILE A 231 13.71 -4.85 -3.48
C ILE A 231 14.84 -5.89 -3.60
N ASN A 232 15.88 -5.59 -4.37
CA ASN A 232 17.01 -6.53 -4.55
C ASN A 232 17.78 -6.77 -3.23
N TRP A 233 17.94 -5.72 -2.42
CA TRP A 233 18.56 -5.87 -1.11
C TRP A 233 17.68 -6.72 -0.18
N LEU A 234 16.38 -6.46 -0.11
CA LEU A 234 15.44 -7.22 0.74
C LEU A 234 15.33 -8.68 0.31
N LYS A 235 15.25 -8.97 -0.98
CA LYS A 235 15.22 -10.37 -1.47
C LYS A 235 16.43 -11.16 -0.99
N ARG A 236 17.60 -10.52 -0.95
CA ARG A 236 18.83 -11.15 -0.41
C ARG A 236 18.78 -11.29 1.11
N ALA A 237 18.32 -10.26 1.83
CA ALA A 237 18.30 -10.24 3.29
C ALA A 237 17.25 -11.18 3.90
N GLU A 238 16.12 -11.36 3.20
CA GLU A 238 15.02 -12.25 3.60
C GLU A 238 15.14 -13.65 3.01
N HIS A 239 16.07 -13.86 2.06
CA HIS A 239 16.17 -15.09 1.27
C HIS A 239 14.82 -15.49 0.64
N SER A 240 14.01 -14.49 0.26
CA SER A 240 12.64 -14.64 -0.24
C SER A 240 12.47 -13.96 -1.57
N ASP A 241 11.76 -14.65 -2.46
CA ASP A 241 11.27 -14.12 -3.73
C ASP A 241 9.89 -14.75 -3.99
N ALA A 242 8.86 -14.12 -3.44
CA ALA A 242 7.51 -14.67 -3.48
C ALA A 242 6.95 -14.72 -4.91
N PHE A 243 6.45 -15.89 -5.30
CA PHE A 243 5.73 -16.09 -6.56
C PHE A 243 4.28 -16.49 -6.26
N ASP A 244 3.34 -15.64 -6.58
CA ASP A 244 1.91 -15.77 -6.28
C ASP A 244 1.16 -16.74 -7.20
N ARG A 245 1.74 -17.91 -7.50
CA ARG A 245 1.14 -18.91 -8.43
C ARG A 245 -0.21 -19.45 -7.95
N TYR A 246 -0.37 -19.57 -6.64
CA TYR A 246 -1.58 -20.09 -5.97
C TYR A 246 -2.28 -19.05 -5.11
N ALA A 247 -1.84 -17.78 -5.18
CA ALA A 247 -2.42 -16.72 -4.38
C ALA A 247 -3.89 -16.48 -4.72
N ASN A 248 -4.68 -16.24 -3.69
CA ASN A 248 -6.03 -15.75 -3.86
C ASN A 248 -5.99 -14.23 -4.08
N PHE A 249 -6.23 -13.79 -5.31
CA PHE A 249 -6.23 -12.38 -5.67
C PHE A 249 -7.49 -11.61 -5.26
N ASN A 250 -8.42 -12.24 -4.53
CA ASN A 250 -9.55 -11.54 -3.96
C ASN A 250 -9.08 -10.57 -2.86
N PRO A 251 -9.31 -9.24 -2.98
CA PRO A 251 -8.88 -8.26 -1.99
C PRO A 251 -9.54 -8.44 -0.62
N PHE A 252 -10.67 -9.12 -0.54
CA PHE A 252 -11.42 -9.38 0.70
C PHE A 252 -11.08 -10.73 1.34
N SER A 253 -10.21 -11.54 0.76
CA SER A 253 -9.83 -12.83 1.31
C SER A 253 -8.69 -12.67 2.31
N PHE A 254 -8.96 -12.93 3.59
CA PHE A 254 -7.93 -12.97 4.64
C PHE A 254 -7.36 -14.37 4.87
N ALA A 255 -7.88 -15.38 4.18
CA ALA A 255 -7.35 -16.74 4.28
C ALA A 255 -6.10 -16.89 3.41
N GLU A 256 -4.98 -17.26 4.02
CA GLU A 256 -3.84 -17.82 3.30
C GLU A 256 -4.22 -19.21 2.82
N LYS A 257 -4.30 -19.42 1.50
CA LYS A 257 -4.26 -20.77 0.97
C LYS A 257 -2.81 -21.24 1.04
N SER A 258 -2.49 -22.06 2.01
CA SER A 258 -1.32 -22.92 1.94
C SER A 258 -1.46 -23.77 0.68
N GLY A 259 -0.49 -23.64 -0.22
CA GLY A 259 -0.37 -24.56 -1.36
C GLY A 259 -0.08 -25.99 -0.87
N PRO A 260 -0.21 -27.02 -1.75
CA PRO A 260 0.00 -28.40 -1.37
C PRO A 260 1.43 -28.72 -0.87
N ASP A 261 2.36 -27.78 -0.92
CA ASP A 261 3.79 -27.95 -0.56
C ASP A 261 4.25 -26.98 0.57
N ALA A 262 3.35 -26.54 1.46
CA ALA A 262 3.68 -25.73 2.62
C ALA A 262 3.80 -26.58 3.91
#